data_ecb8a0acae5c0cefba4764fddbd9d67e
#
_entry.id   ecb8a0acae5c0cefba4764fddbd9d67e
#
_cell.length_a   1.000
_cell.length_b   1.000
_cell.length_c   1.000
_cell.angle_alpha   90.00
_cell.angle_beta   90.00
_cell.angle_gamma   90.00
#
_symmetry.space_group_name_H-M   'P 1'
#
loop_
_entity.id
_entity.type
_entity.pdbx_description
1 polymer ?
#
loop_
_entity_poly.entity_id
_entity_poly.type
_entity_poly.pdbx_seq_one_letter_code
_entity_poly.pdbx_strand_id
1 'polypeptide(L)'
;LRWWHRRDDPLALREIVHIVALGALATIAGFSWQVIAGIVTGDPGAYLATELAWRRNWLVGGVEGFVPFEGWIQASQFWFAQWGLPGAWGPVALALLVVAAGAALLYLPQVRALGPDLRLWSASYLLYLLAVFFPQSSTFRLLLPLSPAWGALAVPRSRVWRLGVLAVCLLGQWLWIYHIYA
;
A
#
# COMPACT_ATOMS: atom_id res chain seq x y z
N LEU A 1 -17.07 1.90 11.32
CA LEU A 1 -17.54 3.24 10.97
C LEU A 1 -19.07 3.27 10.78
N ARG A 2 -19.67 2.34 10.04
CA ARG A 2 -21.12 2.19 9.96
C ARG A 2 -21.76 2.00 11.35
N TRP A 3 -21.11 1.25 12.23
CA TRP A 3 -21.56 1.08 13.62
C TRP A 3 -21.60 2.40 14.40
N TRP A 4 -20.61 3.28 14.20
CA TRP A 4 -20.56 4.58 14.89
C TRP A 4 -21.60 5.57 14.34
N HIS A 5 -21.93 5.49 13.05
CA HIS A 5 -22.93 6.35 12.42
C HIS A 5 -24.36 5.81 12.50
N ARG A 6 -24.56 4.55 12.91
CA ARG A 6 -25.87 3.88 13.06
C ARG A 6 -26.32 3.85 14.54
N ARG A 7 -26.28 4.98 15.23
CA ARG A 7 -26.83 5.05 16.59
C ARG A 7 -28.32 4.71 16.62
N ASP A 8 -29.05 5.02 15.55
CA ASP A 8 -30.48 4.83 15.43
C ASP A 8 -30.91 3.48 14.78
N ASP A 9 -29.90 2.73 14.22
CA ASP A 9 -30.11 1.42 13.60
C ASP A 9 -28.90 0.52 13.93
N PRO A 10 -28.87 -0.08 15.12
CA PRO A 10 -27.77 -0.93 15.53
C PRO A 10 -27.70 -2.19 14.66
N LEU A 11 -26.48 -2.66 14.40
CA LEU A 11 -26.25 -3.91 13.67
C LEU A 11 -26.96 -5.07 14.37
N ALA A 12 -27.71 -5.88 13.61
CA ALA A 12 -28.27 -7.11 14.12
C ALA A 12 -27.14 -8.09 14.51
N LEU A 13 -27.39 -8.93 15.51
CA LEU A 13 -26.42 -9.94 15.95
C LEU A 13 -25.92 -10.80 14.77
N ARG A 14 -26.81 -11.15 13.84
CA ARG A 14 -26.46 -11.90 12.63
C ARG A 14 -25.43 -11.16 11.77
N GLU A 15 -25.57 -9.86 11.60
CA GLU A 15 -24.62 -9.03 10.81
C GLU A 15 -23.25 -8.99 11.51
N ILE A 16 -23.24 -8.82 12.83
CA ILE A 16 -22.02 -8.85 13.62
C ILE A 16 -21.30 -10.21 13.47
N VAL A 17 -22.05 -11.31 13.59
CA VAL A 17 -21.48 -12.66 13.42
C VAL A 17 -20.88 -12.82 12.02
N HIS A 18 -21.57 -12.38 10.96
CA HIS A 18 -21.04 -12.45 9.60
C HIS A 18 -19.76 -11.62 9.42
N ILE A 19 -19.71 -10.42 9.99
CA ILE A 19 -18.52 -9.55 9.92
C ILE A 19 -17.34 -10.21 10.63
N VAL A 20 -17.56 -10.74 11.83
CA VAL A 20 -16.52 -11.43 12.61
C VAL A 20 -16.06 -12.70 11.91
N ALA A 21 -16.99 -13.51 11.41
CA ALA A 21 -16.69 -14.73 10.67
C ALA A 21 -15.88 -14.44 9.39
N LEU A 22 -16.28 -13.41 8.65
CA LEU A 22 -15.52 -12.99 7.45
C LEU A 22 -14.11 -12.53 7.81
N GLY A 23 -13.96 -11.74 8.88
CA GLY A 23 -12.65 -11.30 9.38
C GLY A 23 -11.77 -12.47 9.81
N ALA A 24 -12.34 -13.42 10.54
CA ALA A 24 -11.64 -14.64 10.97
C ALA A 24 -11.21 -15.50 9.77
N LEU A 25 -12.12 -15.74 8.82
CA LEU A 25 -11.81 -16.51 7.60
C LEU A 25 -10.75 -15.82 6.75
N ALA A 26 -10.81 -14.50 6.59
CA ALA A 26 -9.81 -13.72 5.86
C ALA A 26 -8.42 -13.83 6.55
N THR A 27 -8.38 -13.78 7.87
CA THR A 27 -7.15 -13.96 8.65
C THR A 27 -6.58 -15.37 8.46
N ILE A 28 -7.40 -16.41 8.60
CA ILE A 28 -6.99 -17.81 8.38
C ILE A 28 -6.48 -17.98 6.95
N ALA A 29 -7.19 -17.47 5.94
CA ALA A 29 -6.76 -17.54 4.55
C ALA A 29 -5.44 -16.79 4.30
N GLY A 30 -5.25 -15.62 4.94
CA GLY A 30 -4.02 -14.83 4.84
C GLY A 30 -2.78 -15.56 5.39
N PHE A 31 -2.93 -16.30 6.48
CA PHE A 31 -1.84 -17.06 7.08
C PHE A 31 -1.70 -18.50 6.58
N SER A 32 -2.72 -19.02 5.87
CA SER A 32 -2.72 -20.42 5.41
C SER A 32 -1.53 -20.74 4.51
N TRP A 33 -1.11 -19.80 3.65
CA TRP A 33 0.02 -20.04 2.75
C TRP A 33 1.35 -20.21 3.48
N GLN A 34 1.57 -19.47 4.55
CA GLN A 34 2.76 -19.61 5.39
C GLN A 34 2.80 -20.99 6.06
N VAL A 35 1.65 -21.44 6.57
CA VAL A 35 1.50 -22.77 7.19
C VAL A 35 1.72 -23.88 6.16
N ILE A 36 1.09 -23.77 4.99
CA ILE A 36 1.25 -24.73 3.88
C ILE A 36 2.71 -24.81 3.45
N ALA A 37 3.38 -23.68 3.25
CA ALA A 37 4.79 -23.64 2.88
C ALA A 37 5.66 -24.34 3.93
N GLY A 38 5.44 -24.06 5.21
CA GLY A 38 6.15 -24.71 6.32
C GLY A 38 5.96 -26.23 6.35
N ILE A 39 4.74 -26.70 6.13
CA ILE A 39 4.43 -28.16 6.11
C ILE A 39 5.12 -28.82 4.90
N VAL A 40 5.00 -28.21 3.70
CA VAL A 40 5.53 -28.80 2.45
C VAL A 40 7.05 -28.84 2.44
N THR A 41 7.70 -27.82 2.97
CA THR A 41 9.17 -27.72 2.99
C THR A 41 9.82 -28.33 4.22
N GLY A 42 9.05 -28.60 5.27
CA GLY A 42 9.58 -28.98 6.57
C GLY A 42 10.27 -27.84 7.33
N ASP A 43 10.21 -26.62 6.82
CA ASP A 43 10.79 -25.40 7.41
C ASP A 43 9.71 -24.34 7.65
N PRO A 44 9.34 -24.05 8.91
CA PRO A 44 8.36 -23.02 9.23
C PRO A 44 8.74 -21.62 8.74
N GLY A 45 10.03 -21.37 8.50
CA GLY A 45 10.57 -20.09 8.01
C GLY A 45 10.59 -19.95 6.49
N ALA A 46 10.29 -21.01 5.73
CA ALA A 46 10.47 -21.06 4.28
C ALA A 46 9.78 -19.92 3.53
N TYR A 47 8.54 -19.60 3.90
CA TYR A 47 7.81 -18.49 3.29
C TYR A 47 8.51 -17.15 3.52
N LEU A 48 8.85 -16.87 4.77
CA LEU A 48 9.52 -15.63 5.14
C LEU A 48 10.91 -15.53 4.49
N ALA A 49 11.67 -16.61 4.45
CA ALA A 49 12.96 -16.65 3.78
C ALA A 49 12.85 -16.34 2.30
N THR A 50 11.80 -16.80 1.62
CA THR A 50 11.52 -16.53 0.22
C THR A 50 11.14 -15.04 0.02
N GLU A 51 10.27 -14.49 0.85
CA GLU A 51 9.91 -13.07 0.78
C GLU A 51 11.11 -12.15 1.02
N LEU A 52 11.95 -12.46 1.99
CA LEU A 52 13.15 -11.70 2.27
C LEU A 52 14.24 -11.87 1.20
N ALA A 53 14.24 -12.97 0.42
CA ALA A 53 15.17 -13.18 -0.67
C ALA A 53 15.03 -12.09 -1.75
N TRP A 54 13.81 -11.64 -2.03
CA TRP A 54 13.57 -10.52 -2.96
C TRP A 54 14.20 -9.21 -2.48
N ARG A 55 14.16 -8.94 -1.18
CA ARG A 55 14.79 -7.74 -0.60
C ARG A 55 16.32 -7.82 -0.65
N ARG A 56 16.89 -8.99 -0.37
CA ARG A 56 18.34 -9.22 -0.39
C ARG A 56 18.99 -8.92 -1.74
N ASN A 57 18.26 -9.08 -2.83
CA ASN A 57 18.75 -8.76 -4.18
C ASN A 57 18.98 -7.25 -4.40
N TRP A 58 18.35 -6.40 -3.60
CA TRP A 58 18.40 -4.93 -3.75
C TRP A 58 19.20 -4.24 -2.66
N LEU A 59 19.44 -4.90 -1.54
CA LEU A 59 20.06 -4.30 -0.36
C LEU A 59 21.46 -4.88 -0.11
N VAL A 60 22.45 -4.00 -0.12
CA VAL A 60 23.83 -4.35 0.28
C VAL A 60 23.85 -4.58 1.80
N GLY A 61 24.31 -5.75 2.24
CA GLY A 61 24.34 -6.12 3.66
C GLY A 61 23.26 -7.10 4.09
N GLY A 62 22.31 -7.43 3.18
CA GLY A 62 21.28 -8.44 3.44
C GLY A 62 20.12 -7.94 4.33
N VAL A 63 19.17 -8.84 4.58
CA VAL A 63 18.03 -8.63 5.49
C VAL A 63 17.93 -9.87 6.36
N GLU A 64 18.12 -9.71 7.66
CA GLU A 64 18.14 -10.83 8.60
C GLU A 64 16.76 -11.29 9.05
N GLY A 65 15.75 -10.40 9.00
CA GLY A 65 14.40 -10.69 9.45
C GLY A 65 13.35 -9.74 8.89
N PHE A 66 12.10 -9.99 9.21
CA PHE A 66 10.99 -9.13 8.87
C PHE A 66 10.71 -8.14 9.99
N VAL A 67 10.84 -6.86 9.67
CA VAL A 67 10.41 -5.77 10.55
C VAL A 67 9.32 -4.97 9.80
N PRO A 68 8.12 -4.81 10.38
CA PRO A 68 7.07 -4.00 9.77
C PRO A 68 7.56 -2.57 9.48
N PHE A 69 7.13 -2.02 8.35
CA PHE A 69 7.48 -0.68 7.84
C PHE A 69 8.92 -0.49 7.34
N GLU A 70 9.84 -1.35 7.71
CA GLU A 70 11.26 -1.24 7.34
C GLU A 70 11.45 -1.30 5.82
N GLY A 71 10.66 -2.09 5.11
CA GLY A 71 10.77 -2.24 3.66
C GLY A 71 10.66 -0.93 2.90
N TRP A 72 9.77 -0.03 3.31
CA TRP A 72 9.63 1.28 2.68
C TRP A 72 10.76 2.22 3.03
N ILE A 73 11.27 2.16 4.25
CA ILE A 73 12.42 2.97 4.68
C ILE A 73 13.64 2.58 3.86
N GLN A 74 13.96 1.28 3.79
CA GLN A 74 15.07 0.74 3.02
C GLN A 74 14.93 1.05 1.53
N ALA A 75 13.74 0.84 0.94
CA ALA A 75 13.50 1.16 -0.47
C ALA A 75 13.64 2.65 -0.75
N SER A 76 13.17 3.53 0.14
CA SER A 76 13.32 4.97 -0.04
C SER A 76 14.79 5.40 -0.06
N GLN A 77 15.61 4.84 0.82
CA GLN A 77 17.06 5.07 0.84
C GLN A 77 17.73 4.56 -0.43
N PHE A 78 17.38 3.34 -0.85
CA PHE A 78 17.88 2.72 -2.08
C PHE A 78 17.57 3.57 -3.31
N TRP A 79 16.30 3.96 -3.53
CA TRP A 79 15.92 4.72 -4.72
C TRP A 79 16.56 6.12 -4.76
N PHE A 80 16.67 6.80 -3.61
CA PHE A 80 17.35 8.09 -3.55
C PHE A 80 18.82 7.95 -3.90
N ALA A 81 19.52 6.94 -3.37
CA ALA A 81 20.91 6.67 -3.72
C ALA A 81 21.06 6.33 -5.22
N GLN A 82 20.13 5.55 -5.78
CA GLN A 82 20.12 5.21 -7.21
C GLN A 82 19.96 6.45 -8.12
N TRP A 83 19.24 7.46 -7.66
CA TRP A 83 19.08 8.73 -8.36
C TRP A 83 20.22 9.73 -8.10
N GLY A 84 21.30 9.30 -7.44
CA GLY A 84 22.43 10.16 -7.09
C GLY A 84 22.15 11.16 -5.96
N LEU A 85 21.08 10.95 -5.19
CA LEU A 85 20.71 11.77 -4.04
C LEU A 85 21.16 11.09 -2.74
N PRO A 86 21.42 11.86 -1.66
CA PRO A 86 21.72 11.27 -0.36
C PRO A 86 20.59 10.37 0.13
N GLY A 87 20.85 9.09 0.37
CA GLY A 87 19.86 8.12 0.80
C GLY A 87 19.10 8.51 2.08
N ALA A 88 19.73 9.30 2.96
CA ALA A 88 19.09 9.81 4.18
C ALA A 88 17.85 10.68 3.92
N TRP A 89 17.70 11.27 2.73
CA TRP A 89 16.52 12.05 2.36
C TRP A 89 15.33 11.16 1.98
N GLY A 90 15.56 9.90 1.64
CA GLY A 90 14.51 8.94 1.30
C GLY A 90 13.44 8.80 2.39
N PRO A 91 13.80 8.47 3.65
CA PRO A 91 12.84 8.39 4.75
C PRO A 91 12.10 9.70 5.04
N VAL A 92 12.76 10.85 4.84
CA VAL A 92 12.11 12.16 4.99
C VAL A 92 11.03 12.35 3.94
N ALA A 93 11.34 12.08 2.68
CA ALA A 93 10.38 12.14 1.58
C ALA A 93 9.23 11.15 1.78
N LEU A 94 9.52 9.94 2.25
CA LEU A 94 8.52 8.94 2.61
C LEU A 94 7.58 9.45 3.70
N ALA A 95 8.11 10.02 4.78
CA ALA A 95 7.32 10.57 5.87
C ALA A 95 6.38 11.67 5.38
N LEU A 96 6.88 12.59 4.54
CA LEU A 96 6.07 13.64 3.92
C LEU A 96 4.97 13.06 3.03
N LEU A 97 5.27 12.02 2.24
CA LEU A 97 4.29 11.34 1.40
C LEU A 97 3.19 10.68 2.23
N VAL A 98 3.55 10.00 3.32
CA VAL A 98 2.59 9.34 4.24
C VAL A 98 1.69 10.38 4.90
N VAL A 99 2.27 11.48 5.38
CA VAL A 99 1.50 12.59 5.98
C VAL A 99 0.57 13.22 4.94
N ALA A 100 1.05 13.45 3.72
CA ALA A 100 0.23 14.02 2.64
C ALA A 100 -0.93 13.07 2.25
N ALA A 101 -0.67 11.77 2.16
CA ALA A 101 -1.70 10.76 1.88
C ALA A 101 -2.75 10.70 3.00
N GLY A 102 -2.31 10.72 4.26
CA GLY A 102 -3.20 10.80 5.42
C GLY A 102 -4.04 12.07 5.44
N ALA A 103 -3.42 13.22 5.18
CA ALA A 103 -4.13 14.50 5.07
C ALA A 103 -5.14 14.50 3.91
N ALA A 104 -4.79 13.93 2.75
CA ALA A 104 -5.69 13.80 1.62
C ALA A 104 -6.92 12.93 1.97
N LEU A 105 -6.71 11.78 2.63
CA LEU A 105 -7.79 10.90 3.08
C LEU A 105 -8.73 11.57 4.10
N LEU A 106 -8.22 12.46 4.93
CA LEU A 106 -8.98 13.12 5.98
C LEU A 106 -9.67 14.39 5.52
N TYR A 107 -8.97 15.23 4.75
CA TYR A 107 -9.37 16.62 4.54
C TYR A 107 -9.73 16.96 3.09
N LEU A 108 -9.21 16.22 2.09
CA LEU A 108 -9.43 16.59 0.70
C LEU A 108 -10.91 16.38 0.30
N PRO A 109 -11.63 17.44 -0.14
CA PRO A 109 -13.08 17.34 -0.44
C PRO A 109 -13.40 16.26 -1.48
N GLN A 110 -12.56 16.11 -2.51
CA GLN A 110 -12.72 15.13 -3.58
C GLN A 110 -12.62 13.69 -3.05
N VAL A 111 -11.71 13.45 -2.11
CA VAL A 111 -11.54 12.14 -1.45
C VAL A 111 -12.67 11.89 -0.47
N ARG A 112 -13.11 12.94 0.25
CA ARG A 112 -14.27 12.85 1.14
C ARG A 112 -15.56 12.51 0.40
N ALA A 113 -15.71 12.99 -0.83
CA ALA A 113 -16.85 12.68 -1.69
C ALA A 113 -16.96 11.20 -2.08
N LEU A 114 -15.87 10.41 -1.98
CA LEU A 114 -15.89 8.96 -2.21
C LEU A 114 -16.63 8.18 -1.08
N GLY A 115 -16.91 8.84 0.01
CA GLY A 115 -17.56 8.23 1.17
C GLY A 115 -16.58 7.52 2.12
N PRO A 116 -17.07 7.15 3.32
CA PRO A 116 -16.23 6.58 4.38
C PRO A 116 -15.70 5.19 4.04
N ASP A 117 -16.49 4.36 3.35
CA ASP A 117 -16.12 2.98 3.06
C ASP A 117 -14.87 2.89 2.16
N LEU A 118 -14.84 3.67 1.06
CA LEU A 118 -13.69 3.70 0.16
C LEU A 118 -12.46 4.35 0.80
N ARG A 119 -12.67 5.35 1.65
CA ARG A 119 -11.58 6.00 2.39
C ARG A 119 -10.94 5.04 3.40
N LEU A 120 -11.75 4.26 4.12
CA LEU A 120 -11.23 3.25 5.05
C LEU A 120 -10.54 2.11 4.32
N TRP A 121 -11.12 1.62 3.23
CA TRP A 121 -10.47 0.65 2.36
C TRP A 121 -9.09 1.14 1.94
N SER A 122 -9.02 2.37 1.42
CA SER A 122 -7.76 2.96 0.96
C SER A 122 -6.76 3.12 2.10
N ALA A 123 -7.19 3.60 3.27
CA ALA A 123 -6.33 3.75 4.44
C ALA A 123 -5.80 2.40 4.94
N SER A 124 -6.67 1.39 5.05
CA SER A 124 -6.28 0.05 5.51
C SER A 124 -5.32 -0.63 4.52
N TYR A 125 -5.57 -0.49 3.23
CA TYR A 125 -4.71 -1.06 2.21
C TYR A 125 -3.34 -0.37 2.15
N LEU A 126 -3.30 0.97 2.24
CA LEU A 126 -2.05 1.71 2.33
C LEU A 126 -1.26 1.34 3.59
N LEU A 127 -1.93 1.21 4.73
CA LEU A 127 -1.28 0.78 5.97
C LEU A 127 -0.72 -0.64 5.84
N TYR A 128 -1.48 -1.55 5.23
CA TYR A 128 -1.00 -2.91 4.93
C TYR A 128 0.26 -2.88 4.05
N LEU A 129 0.24 -2.14 2.94
CA LEU A 129 1.42 -2.02 2.08
C LEU A 129 2.61 -1.41 2.81
N LEU A 130 2.39 -0.35 3.60
CA LEU A 130 3.45 0.26 4.40
C LEU A 130 4.07 -0.73 5.38
N ALA A 131 3.25 -1.60 5.97
CA ALA A 131 3.72 -2.56 6.96
C ALA A 131 4.56 -3.71 6.35
N VAL A 132 4.16 -4.23 5.17
CA VAL A 132 4.73 -5.49 4.68
C VAL A 132 5.50 -5.39 3.37
N PHE A 133 5.25 -4.36 2.55
CA PHE A 133 5.77 -4.32 1.20
C PHE A 133 7.13 -3.60 1.11
N PHE A 134 8.01 -4.13 0.25
CA PHE A 134 9.23 -3.44 -0.19
C PHE A 134 9.00 -2.88 -1.60
N PRO A 135 8.93 -1.54 -1.78
CA PRO A 135 8.72 -0.90 -3.08
C PRO A 135 9.83 -1.21 -4.09
N GLN A 136 9.43 -1.82 -5.19
CA GLN A 136 10.26 -2.21 -6.31
C GLN A 136 9.51 -1.97 -7.63
N SER A 137 9.98 -2.53 -8.74
CA SER A 137 9.36 -2.37 -10.06
C SER A 137 7.86 -2.69 -10.12
N SER A 138 7.38 -3.58 -9.24
CA SER A 138 5.97 -3.98 -9.15
C SER A 138 5.07 -3.03 -8.34
N THR A 139 5.60 -1.95 -7.79
CA THR A 139 4.88 -1.03 -6.90
C THR A 139 3.55 -0.56 -7.49
N PHE A 140 3.53 -0.13 -8.76
CA PHE A 140 2.28 0.36 -9.39
C PHE A 140 1.21 -0.72 -9.54
N ARG A 141 1.61 -1.97 -9.80
CA ARG A 141 0.68 -3.11 -9.85
C ARG A 141 0.03 -3.36 -8.50
N LEU A 142 0.81 -3.23 -7.43
CA LEU A 142 0.30 -3.42 -6.07
C LEU A 142 -0.53 -2.23 -5.56
N LEU A 143 -0.45 -1.06 -6.20
CA LEU A 143 -1.35 0.06 -5.94
C LEU A 143 -2.69 -0.04 -6.67
N LEU A 144 -2.88 -1.01 -7.57
CA LEU A 144 -4.10 -1.18 -8.34
C LEU A 144 -5.39 -1.34 -7.49
N PRO A 145 -5.40 -2.03 -6.33
CA PRO A 145 -6.55 -2.09 -5.46
C PRO A 145 -7.02 -0.73 -4.90
N LEU A 146 -6.17 0.31 -5.00
CA LEU A 146 -6.55 1.69 -4.67
C LEU A 146 -7.26 2.41 -5.82
N SER A 147 -7.44 1.77 -6.99
CA SER A 147 -8.08 2.40 -8.16
C SER A 147 -9.43 3.05 -7.88
N PRO A 148 -10.30 2.57 -6.97
CA PRO A 148 -11.52 3.29 -6.60
C PRO A 148 -11.24 4.67 -5.99
N ALA A 149 -10.13 4.84 -5.27
CA ALA A 149 -9.73 6.14 -4.72
C ALA A 149 -9.28 7.14 -5.81
N TRP A 150 -8.82 6.64 -6.97
CA TRP A 150 -8.46 7.49 -8.11
C TRP A 150 -9.68 8.21 -8.71
N GLY A 151 -10.89 7.74 -8.42
CA GLY A 151 -12.12 8.46 -8.73
C GLY A 151 -12.12 9.91 -8.21
N ALA A 152 -11.42 10.19 -7.11
CA ALA A 152 -11.22 11.53 -6.60
C ALA A 152 -10.52 12.47 -7.61
N LEU A 153 -9.63 11.95 -8.46
CA LEU A 153 -8.95 12.70 -9.52
C LEU A 153 -9.90 13.07 -10.67
N ALA A 154 -10.99 12.32 -10.83
CA ALA A 154 -12.00 12.57 -11.87
C ALA A 154 -13.07 13.60 -11.46
N VAL A 155 -13.19 13.90 -10.17
CA VAL A 155 -14.20 14.86 -9.64
C VAL A 155 -14.07 16.25 -10.26
N PRO A 156 -12.87 16.85 -10.40
CA PRO A 156 -12.75 18.17 -11.02
C PRO A 156 -13.13 18.14 -12.51
N ARG A 157 -14.04 19.05 -12.90
CA ARG A 157 -14.54 19.13 -14.28
C ARG A 157 -13.64 19.97 -15.21
N SER A 158 -12.61 20.61 -14.70
CA SER A 158 -11.68 21.46 -15.47
C SER A 158 -10.93 20.64 -16.53
N ARG A 159 -10.93 21.12 -17.78
CA ARG A 159 -10.14 20.52 -18.86
C ARG A 159 -8.63 20.58 -18.58
N VAL A 160 -8.17 21.69 -18.01
CA VAL A 160 -6.76 21.88 -17.64
C VAL A 160 -6.34 20.85 -16.61
N TRP A 161 -7.17 20.60 -15.59
CA TRP A 161 -6.94 19.56 -14.60
C TRP A 161 -6.80 18.17 -15.23
N ARG A 162 -7.75 17.78 -16.08
CA ARG A 162 -7.76 16.47 -16.73
C ARG A 162 -6.55 16.24 -17.64
N LEU A 163 -6.19 17.26 -18.43
CA LEU A 163 -4.99 17.21 -19.27
C LEU A 163 -3.72 17.20 -18.43
N GLY A 164 -3.68 17.93 -17.33
CA GLY A 164 -2.57 17.90 -16.36
C GLY A 164 -2.37 16.52 -15.74
N VAL A 165 -3.45 15.89 -15.26
CA VAL A 165 -3.41 14.52 -14.71
C VAL A 165 -2.93 13.53 -15.79
N LEU A 166 -3.46 13.62 -17.01
CA LEU A 166 -3.03 12.75 -18.11
C LEU A 166 -1.54 12.95 -18.42
N ALA A 167 -1.07 14.19 -18.51
CA ALA A 167 0.33 14.50 -18.77
C ALA A 167 1.24 13.94 -17.67
N VAL A 168 0.87 14.13 -16.40
CA VAL A 168 1.62 13.57 -15.26
C VAL A 168 1.68 12.03 -15.31
N CYS A 169 0.55 11.37 -15.65
CA CYS A 169 0.53 9.92 -15.78
C CYS A 169 1.43 9.43 -16.93
N LEU A 170 1.39 10.08 -18.10
CA LEU A 170 2.19 9.69 -19.26
C LEU A 170 3.69 9.94 -19.01
N LEU A 171 4.04 11.11 -18.47
CA LEU A 171 5.42 11.43 -18.11
C LEU A 171 5.95 10.52 -17.01
N GLY A 172 5.15 10.26 -15.99
CA GLY A 172 5.51 9.35 -14.92
C GLY A 172 5.73 7.92 -15.42
N GLN A 173 4.87 7.43 -16.32
CA GLN A 173 5.04 6.13 -16.96
C GLN A 173 6.33 6.07 -17.81
N TRP A 174 6.59 7.11 -18.60
CA TRP A 174 7.79 7.18 -19.42
C TRP A 174 9.05 7.20 -18.55
N LEU A 175 9.11 8.04 -17.51
CA LEU A 175 10.24 8.12 -16.59
C LEU A 175 10.46 6.78 -15.87
N TRP A 176 9.37 6.12 -15.45
CA TRP A 176 9.45 4.84 -14.76
C TRP A 176 10.06 3.75 -15.66
N ILE A 177 9.61 3.67 -16.91
CA ILE A 177 10.15 2.71 -17.88
C ILE A 177 11.62 3.04 -18.16
N TYR A 178 11.96 4.31 -18.36
CA TYR A 178 13.33 4.74 -18.59
C TYR A 178 14.26 4.33 -17.44
N HIS A 179 13.87 4.56 -16.20
CA HIS A 179 14.72 4.22 -15.04
C HIS A 179 14.83 2.73 -14.73
N ILE A 180 13.93 1.90 -15.23
CA ILE A 180 13.98 0.46 -15.01
C ILE A 180 14.72 -0.27 -16.13
N TYR A 181 14.67 0.24 -17.37
CA TYR A 181 15.16 -0.48 -18.55
C TYR A 181 16.28 0.24 -19.30
N ALA A 182 16.67 1.44 -18.92
CA ALA A 182 17.84 2.16 -19.42
C ALA A 182 19.04 2.01 -18.48
#